data_9bdf3fb51d1bd3cbbea51b20dc684b3c
#
_entry.id   9bdf3fb51d1bd3cbbea51b20dc684b3c
#
_cell.length_a   1.000
_cell.length_b   1.000
_cell.length_c   1.000
_cell.angle_alpha   90.00
_cell.angle_beta   90.00
_cell.angle_gamma   90.00
#
_symmetry.space_group_name_H-M   'P 1'
#
loop_
_entity.id
_entity.type
_entity.pdbx_description
1 polymer ?
#
loop_
_entity_poly.entity_id
_entity_poly.type
_entity_poly.pdbx_seq_one_letter_code
_entity_poly.pdbx_strand_id
1 'polypeptide(L)'
;ETIIQVWSMPGIGKTWFALQLAASIASGKEFLRWKTTKDIDREPVQYPILYVEGEMRASSLRDRIVDIQQSMEGFNFNYFHIAPVAEQPNETFEPLNEERGRENIEVRLKEIFEQTGKKPFLFLDNISCLTSIQEKDGVEWISFMSWLVKLRARGYTVIFLHHSTKEGSTSSGSNMKERAVDIEIKLERPDKEEYIEGYNGAQFKVSFKKWREFDNSDYAKPFIATLDRNSHEWKYHEIMKKTKRQIKTA
;
A
#
# COMPACT_ATOMS: atom_id res chain seq x y z
N GLU A 1 -11.77 0.23 -8.73
CA GLU A 1 -11.36 1.55 -9.25
C GLU A 1 -11.30 2.54 -8.11
N THR A 2 -10.12 2.66 -7.49
CA THR A 2 -10.02 3.35 -6.18
C THR A 2 -8.64 3.97 -6.06
N ILE A 3 -8.53 5.14 -5.45
CA ILE A 3 -7.26 5.75 -5.04
C ILE A 3 -7.09 5.52 -3.55
N ILE A 4 -6.07 4.75 -3.19
CA ILE A 4 -5.75 4.38 -1.81
C ILE A 4 -4.43 5.02 -1.41
N GLN A 5 -4.42 5.73 -0.31
CA GLN A 5 -3.21 6.23 0.31
C GLN A 5 -2.86 5.40 1.54
N VAL A 6 -1.61 4.94 1.61
CA VAL A 6 -1.04 4.34 2.81
C VAL A 6 0.06 5.27 3.35
N TRP A 7 -0.05 5.69 4.58
CA TRP A 7 0.92 6.60 5.17
C TRP A 7 1.34 6.22 6.58
N SER A 8 2.57 6.57 6.93
CA SER A 8 3.14 6.36 8.27
C SER A 8 4.37 7.24 8.47
N MET A 9 4.86 7.28 9.69
CA MET A 9 6.23 7.73 9.95
C MET A 9 7.25 6.81 9.25
N PRO A 10 8.45 7.30 8.92
CA PRO A 10 9.54 6.47 8.42
C PRO A 10 9.84 5.29 9.36
N GLY A 11 10.24 4.15 8.80
CA GLY A 11 10.67 2.98 9.57
C GLY A 11 9.56 2.16 10.23
N ILE A 12 8.28 2.48 10.01
CA ILE A 12 7.15 1.69 10.57
C ILE A 12 6.97 0.35 9.84
N GLY A 13 7.31 0.24 8.54
CA GLY A 13 7.14 -0.99 7.77
C GLY A 13 6.15 -0.89 6.61
N LYS A 14 5.89 0.34 6.10
CA LYS A 14 4.97 0.57 4.97
C LYS A 14 5.25 -0.32 3.77
N THR A 15 6.51 -0.40 3.35
CA THR A 15 6.93 -1.17 2.18
C THR A 15 6.65 -2.67 2.36
N TRP A 16 6.90 -3.25 3.55
CA TRP A 16 6.54 -4.63 3.85
C TRP A 16 5.04 -4.87 3.72
N PHE A 17 4.24 -3.97 4.30
CA PHE A 17 2.79 -4.03 4.22
C PHE A 17 2.31 -3.96 2.76
N ALA A 18 2.85 -3.03 1.97
CA ALA A 18 2.44 -2.82 0.58
C ALA A 18 2.88 -3.95 -0.35
N LEU A 19 4.11 -4.47 -0.19
CA LEU A 19 4.60 -5.62 -0.95
C LEU A 19 3.77 -6.87 -0.67
N GLN A 20 3.45 -7.15 0.59
CA GLN A 20 2.61 -8.29 0.94
C GLN A 20 1.18 -8.15 0.42
N LEU A 21 0.59 -6.95 0.53
CA LEU A 21 -0.72 -6.67 -0.06
C LEU A 21 -0.72 -6.88 -1.57
N ALA A 22 0.30 -6.36 -2.26
CA ALA A 22 0.48 -6.53 -3.70
C ALA A 22 0.62 -8.00 -4.10
N ALA A 23 1.45 -8.76 -3.37
CA ALA A 23 1.64 -10.20 -3.57
C ALA A 23 0.33 -10.98 -3.36
N SER A 24 -0.43 -10.63 -2.34
CA SER A 24 -1.73 -11.25 -2.05
C SER A 24 -2.75 -10.99 -3.16
N ILE A 25 -2.82 -9.75 -3.70
CA ILE A 25 -3.68 -9.40 -4.83
C ILE A 25 -3.26 -10.19 -6.08
N ALA A 26 -1.97 -10.25 -6.39
CA ALA A 26 -1.45 -10.97 -7.55
C ALA A 26 -1.73 -12.47 -7.49
N SER A 27 -1.74 -13.02 -6.30
CA SER A 27 -1.89 -14.47 -6.05
C SER A 27 -3.32 -14.89 -5.67
N GLY A 28 -4.27 -13.95 -5.59
CA GLY A 28 -5.63 -14.24 -5.16
C GLY A 28 -5.72 -14.72 -3.71
N LYS A 29 -4.82 -14.27 -2.84
CA LYS A 29 -4.76 -14.69 -1.44
C LYS A 29 -5.34 -13.63 -0.52
N GLU A 30 -5.80 -14.05 0.65
CA GLU A 30 -6.23 -13.14 1.71
C GLU A 30 -5.03 -12.40 2.29
N PHE A 31 -5.22 -11.15 2.71
CA PHE A 31 -4.23 -10.40 3.46
C PHE A 31 -4.84 -9.84 4.74
N LEU A 32 -4.29 -10.27 5.88
CA LEU A 32 -4.82 -9.94 7.19
C LEU A 32 -6.30 -10.37 7.29
N ARG A 33 -7.22 -9.44 7.50
CA ARG A 33 -8.66 -9.73 7.53
C ARG A 33 -9.38 -9.47 6.20
N TRP A 34 -8.66 -8.99 5.20
CA TRP A 34 -9.25 -8.71 3.88
C TRP A 34 -9.24 -9.95 3.02
N LYS A 35 -10.43 -10.28 2.54
CA LYS A 35 -10.65 -11.46 1.71
C LYS A 35 -10.58 -11.10 0.24
N THR A 36 -10.15 -12.03 -0.57
CA THR A 36 -10.19 -11.95 -2.01
C THR A 36 -11.63 -12.02 -2.51
N THR A 37 -11.93 -11.26 -3.56
CA THR A 37 -13.16 -11.45 -4.33
C THR A 37 -13.10 -12.82 -5.03
N LYS A 38 -14.22 -13.51 -5.10
CA LYS A 38 -14.36 -14.75 -5.85
C LYS A 38 -15.11 -14.49 -7.16
N ASP A 39 -14.72 -15.21 -8.20
CA ASP A 39 -15.42 -15.21 -9.49
C ASP A 39 -16.70 -16.06 -9.46
N ILE A 40 -17.32 -16.25 -10.64
CA ILE A 40 -18.54 -17.01 -10.80
C ILE A 40 -18.38 -18.50 -10.42
N ASP A 41 -17.16 -19.04 -10.59
CA ASP A 41 -16.81 -20.41 -10.24
C ASP A 41 -16.33 -20.55 -8.79
N ARG A 42 -16.42 -19.47 -8.01
CA ARG A 42 -15.97 -19.32 -6.63
C ARG A 42 -14.45 -19.42 -6.44
N GLU A 43 -13.69 -19.27 -7.52
CA GLU A 43 -12.23 -19.22 -7.45
C GLU A 43 -11.75 -17.82 -7.06
N PRO A 44 -10.65 -17.72 -6.29
CA PRO A 44 -10.06 -16.44 -5.91
C PRO A 44 -9.61 -15.65 -7.13
N VAL A 45 -10.10 -14.42 -7.27
CA VAL A 45 -9.72 -13.58 -8.40
C VAL A 45 -8.32 -13.02 -8.19
N GLN A 46 -7.44 -13.30 -9.17
CA GLN A 46 -6.10 -12.73 -9.25
C GLN A 46 -6.12 -11.50 -10.13
N TYR A 47 -5.42 -10.44 -9.71
CA TYR A 47 -5.21 -9.24 -10.51
C TYR A 47 -3.71 -8.98 -10.69
N PRO A 48 -3.27 -8.63 -11.92
CA PRO A 48 -1.90 -8.21 -12.12
C PRO A 48 -1.62 -6.93 -11.32
N ILE A 49 -0.40 -6.78 -10.89
CA ILE A 49 0.07 -5.57 -10.23
C ILE A 49 1.29 -5.00 -10.96
N LEU A 50 1.41 -3.68 -10.94
CA LEU A 50 2.65 -2.97 -11.24
C LEU A 50 3.11 -2.26 -9.97
N TYR A 51 4.23 -2.70 -9.42
CA TYR A 51 4.84 -2.12 -8.22
C TYR A 51 6.04 -1.28 -8.61
N VAL A 52 5.93 0.04 -8.47
CA VAL A 52 7.02 0.99 -8.73
C VAL A 52 7.67 1.34 -7.41
N GLU A 53 8.94 0.98 -7.28
CA GLU A 53 9.72 1.15 -6.05
C GLU A 53 10.82 2.19 -6.25
N GLY A 54 10.84 3.23 -5.43
CA GLY A 54 11.72 4.39 -5.60
C GLY A 54 12.81 4.56 -4.53
N GLU A 55 12.78 3.80 -3.42
CA GLU A 55 13.62 4.09 -2.26
C GLU A 55 14.69 3.02 -2.00
N MET A 56 14.35 1.75 -2.23
CA MET A 56 15.17 0.62 -1.81
C MET A 56 16.29 0.31 -2.80
N ARG A 57 17.37 -0.26 -2.27
CA ARG A 57 18.35 -0.96 -3.11
C ARG A 57 17.72 -2.21 -3.72
N ALA A 58 18.05 -2.50 -4.97
CA ALA A 58 17.54 -3.66 -5.68
C ALA A 58 17.76 -5.00 -4.95
N SER A 59 18.93 -5.18 -4.30
CA SER A 59 19.21 -6.37 -3.49
C SER A 59 18.23 -6.52 -2.33
N SER A 60 18.01 -5.45 -1.58
CA SER A 60 17.07 -5.47 -0.44
C SER A 60 15.62 -5.69 -0.86
N LEU A 61 15.22 -5.17 -2.02
CA LEU A 61 13.91 -5.42 -2.60
C LEU A 61 13.76 -6.90 -2.99
N ARG A 62 14.79 -7.45 -3.66
CA ARG A 62 14.84 -8.87 -4.05
C ARG A 62 14.72 -9.78 -2.84
N ASP A 63 15.49 -9.52 -1.77
CA ASP A 63 15.43 -10.31 -0.55
C ASP A 63 14.02 -10.35 0.05
N ARG A 64 13.35 -9.18 0.14
CA ARG A 64 11.96 -9.11 0.62
C ARG A 64 10.97 -9.88 -0.25
N ILE A 65 11.16 -9.87 -1.57
CA ILE A 65 10.29 -10.63 -2.48
C ILE A 65 10.49 -12.12 -2.28
N VAL A 66 11.74 -12.57 -2.08
CA VAL A 66 12.06 -13.96 -1.76
C VAL A 66 11.40 -14.38 -0.44
N ASP A 67 11.49 -13.57 0.59
CA ASP A 67 10.85 -13.81 1.89
C ASP A 67 9.33 -13.93 1.75
N ILE A 68 8.69 -13.03 0.99
CA ILE A 68 7.26 -13.08 0.70
C ILE A 68 6.89 -14.34 -0.08
N GLN A 69 7.66 -14.68 -1.10
CA GLN A 69 7.45 -15.91 -1.88
C GLN A 69 7.53 -17.17 -1.00
N GLN A 70 8.51 -17.25 -0.11
CA GLN A 70 8.69 -18.37 0.80
C GLN A 70 7.55 -18.49 1.83
N SER A 71 6.99 -17.36 2.27
CA SER A 71 5.89 -17.33 3.23
C SER A 71 4.49 -17.47 2.59
N MET A 72 4.41 -17.43 1.25
CA MET A 72 3.13 -17.47 0.51
C MET A 72 3.07 -18.63 -0.48
N GLU A 73 2.39 -19.70 -0.13
CA GLU A 73 2.12 -20.78 -1.06
C GLU A 73 1.31 -20.28 -2.28
N GLY A 74 1.77 -20.64 -3.49
CA GLY A 74 1.10 -20.27 -4.74
C GLY A 74 1.31 -18.79 -5.14
N PHE A 75 2.45 -18.20 -4.78
CA PHE A 75 2.85 -16.88 -5.26
C PHE A 75 2.86 -16.83 -6.80
N ASN A 76 2.15 -15.85 -7.38
CA ASN A 76 2.00 -15.72 -8.83
C ASN A 76 2.95 -14.67 -9.42
N PHE A 77 4.10 -15.11 -9.89
CA PHE A 77 5.07 -14.25 -10.57
C PHE A 77 4.56 -13.63 -11.87
N ASN A 78 3.66 -14.30 -12.60
CA ASN A 78 3.14 -13.79 -13.87
C ASN A 78 2.25 -12.56 -13.69
N TYR A 79 1.75 -12.35 -12.48
CA TYR A 79 0.91 -11.21 -12.11
C TYR A 79 1.61 -10.19 -11.20
N PHE A 80 2.87 -10.44 -10.84
CA PHE A 80 3.64 -9.58 -9.95
C PHE A 80 4.77 -8.87 -10.70
N HIS A 81 4.48 -7.70 -11.29
CA HIS A 81 5.44 -6.91 -12.04
C HIS A 81 6.04 -5.84 -11.15
N ILE A 82 7.38 -5.73 -11.14
CA ILE A 82 8.12 -4.74 -10.36
C ILE A 82 8.95 -3.87 -11.28
N ALA A 83 8.94 -2.57 -11.00
CA ALA A 83 9.75 -1.55 -11.64
C ALA A 83 10.58 -0.80 -10.59
N PRO A 84 11.74 -1.32 -10.17
CA PRO A 84 12.61 -0.63 -9.24
C PRO A 84 13.35 0.51 -9.94
N VAL A 85 13.28 1.71 -9.36
CA VAL A 85 14.01 2.88 -9.90
C VAL A 85 15.52 2.66 -9.88
N ALA A 86 16.04 1.94 -8.86
CA ALA A 86 17.45 1.65 -8.72
C ALA A 86 18.03 0.73 -9.81
N GLU A 87 17.21 0.03 -10.58
CA GLU A 87 17.63 -0.88 -11.65
C GLU A 87 17.33 -0.35 -13.06
N GLN A 88 16.96 0.94 -13.21
CA GLN A 88 16.76 1.51 -14.54
C GLN A 88 18.13 1.70 -15.23
N PRO A 89 18.46 0.90 -16.26
CA PRO A 89 19.77 0.98 -16.89
C PRO A 89 19.90 2.27 -17.70
N ASN A 90 21.01 2.98 -17.47
CA ASN A 90 21.48 4.13 -18.25
C ASN A 90 20.65 5.42 -18.21
N GLU A 91 19.55 5.46 -17.52
CA GLU A 91 18.68 6.64 -17.48
C GLU A 91 18.25 6.97 -16.06
N THR A 92 18.15 8.24 -15.80
CA THR A 92 17.46 8.74 -14.62
C THR A 92 15.98 8.42 -14.74
N PHE A 93 15.39 7.87 -13.68
CA PHE A 93 13.95 7.72 -13.59
C PHE A 93 13.29 9.09 -13.76
N GLU A 94 12.41 9.20 -14.74
CA GLU A 94 11.66 10.44 -14.96
C GLU A 94 10.59 10.59 -13.86
N PRO A 95 10.62 11.69 -13.09
CA PRO A 95 9.69 11.88 -11.98
C PRO A 95 8.22 11.85 -12.41
N LEU A 96 7.34 11.32 -11.56
CA LEU A 96 5.91 11.17 -11.86
C LEU A 96 5.12 12.49 -11.84
N ASN A 97 5.69 13.60 -11.39
CA ASN A 97 5.12 14.93 -11.61
C ASN A 97 5.38 15.45 -13.03
N GLU A 98 6.31 14.83 -13.77
CA GLU A 98 6.57 15.11 -15.18
C GLU A 98 5.70 14.24 -16.11
N GLU A 99 5.35 14.77 -17.27
CA GLU A 99 4.49 14.07 -18.23
C GLU A 99 5.13 12.76 -18.72
N ARG A 100 6.39 12.81 -19.08
CA ARG A 100 7.15 11.64 -19.58
C ARG A 100 7.22 10.51 -18.55
N GLY A 101 7.40 10.84 -17.26
CA GLY A 101 7.39 9.85 -16.20
C GLY A 101 6.05 9.12 -16.09
N ARG A 102 4.94 9.88 -16.22
CA ARG A 102 3.59 9.32 -16.24
C ARG A 102 3.32 8.46 -17.47
N GLU A 103 3.74 8.90 -18.65
CA GLU A 103 3.63 8.14 -19.89
C GLU A 103 4.35 6.79 -19.79
N ASN A 104 5.55 6.74 -19.26
CA ASN A 104 6.29 5.51 -19.04
C ASN A 104 5.52 4.50 -18.17
N ILE A 105 4.88 4.97 -17.10
CA ILE A 105 4.02 4.11 -16.27
C ILE A 105 2.78 3.66 -17.06
N GLU A 106 2.14 4.55 -17.79
CA GLU A 106 0.94 4.20 -18.59
C GLU A 106 1.24 3.18 -19.70
N VAL A 107 2.40 3.24 -20.31
CA VAL A 107 2.86 2.22 -21.27
C VAL A 107 2.95 0.85 -20.58
N ARG A 108 3.58 0.77 -19.41
CA ARG A 108 3.68 -0.47 -18.64
C ARG A 108 2.32 -1.01 -18.20
N LEU A 109 1.43 -0.14 -17.72
CA LEU A 109 0.06 -0.54 -17.38
C LEU A 109 -0.69 -1.13 -18.57
N LYS A 110 -0.51 -0.55 -19.75
CA LYS A 110 -1.11 -1.03 -21.00
C LYS A 110 -0.53 -2.38 -21.43
N GLU A 111 0.79 -2.54 -21.40
CA GLU A 111 1.45 -3.81 -21.72
C GLU A 111 0.95 -4.96 -20.83
N ILE A 112 0.85 -4.73 -19.51
CA ILE A 112 0.33 -5.72 -18.57
C ILE A 112 -1.14 -6.04 -18.87
N PHE A 113 -1.94 -5.03 -19.18
CA PHE A 113 -3.35 -5.24 -19.57
C PHE A 113 -3.46 -6.08 -20.85
N GLU A 114 -2.66 -5.80 -21.87
CA GLU A 114 -2.65 -6.55 -23.13
C GLU A 114 -2.23 -8.02 -22.92
N GLN A 115 -1.30 -8.29 -21.99
CA GLN A 115 -0.84 -9.64 -21.66
C GLN A 115 -1.83 -10.44 -20.84
N THR A 116 -2.56 -9.79 -19.93
CA THR A 116 -3.35 -10.49 -18.90
C THR A 116 -4.86 -10.37 -19.10
N GLY A 117 -5.32 -9.44 -19.94
CA GLY A 117 -6.73 -9.10 -20.10
C GLY A 117 -7.35 -8.38 -18.90
N LYS A 118 -6.56 -8.08 -17.86
CA LYS A 118 -7.00 -7.45 -16.62
C LYS A 118 -6.23 -6.17 -16.35
N LYS A 119 -6.91 -5.12 -15.90
CA LYS A 119 -6.25 -3.87 -15.49
C LYS A 119 -5.43 -4.11 -14.24
N PRO A 120 -4.12 -3.79 -14.26
CA PRO A 120 -3.26 -3.97 -13.11
C PRO A 120 -3.59 -2.97 -12.00
N PHE A 121 -3.36 -3.38 -10.75
CA PHE A 121 -3.25 -2.47 -9.63
C PHE A 121 -1.88 -1.77 -9.69
N LEU A 122 -1.87 -0.45 -9.55
CA LEU A 122 -0.64 0.34 -9.52
C LEU A 122 -0.24 0.64 -8.08
N PHE A 123 0.95 0.20 -7.68
CA PHE A 123 1.57 0.55 -6.41
C PHE A 123 2.71 1.54 -6.65
N LEU A 124 2.73 2.64 -5.88
CA LEU A 124 3.77 3.68 -5.94
C LEU A 124 4.43 3.82 -4.56
N ASP A 125 5.62 3.26 -4.39
CA ASP A 125 6.36 3.23 -3.12
C ASP A 125 7.73 3.90 -3.25
N ASN A 126 7.94 5.06 -2.68
CA ASN A 126 6.97 6.01 -2.15
C ASN A 126 6.97 7.28 -3.00
N ILE A 127 5.94 8.08 -2.87
CA ILE A 127 5.77 9.29 -3.69
C ILE A 127 6.94 10.28 -3.54
N SER A 128 7.52 10.40 -2.35
CA SER A 128 8.64 11.32 -2.10
C SER A 128 9.89 10.97 -2.92
N CYS A 129 10.07 9.71 -3.31
CA CYS A 129 11.18 9.25 -4.14
C CYS A 129 10.83 9.16 -5.63
N LEU A 130 9.53 8.99 -5.93
CA LEU A 130 9.04 8.85 -7.30
C LEU A 130 8.65 10.20 -7.93
N THR A 131 8.69 11.27 -7.18
CA THR A 131 8.39 12.63 -7.65
C THR A 131 9.46 13.59 -7.19
N SER A 132 9.61 14.72 -7.87
CA SER A 132 10.40 15.86 -7.40
C SER A 132 9.57 16.89 -6.64
N ILE A 133 8.32 16.57 -6.30
CA ILE A 133 7.37 17.47 -5.64
C ILE A 133 7.86 17.83 -4.24
N GLN A 134 8.04 19.13 -3.99
CA GLN A 134 8.25 19.62 -2.64
C GLN A 134 6.92 19.64 -1.85
N GLU A 135 6.97 19.30 -0.57
CA GLU A 135 5.75 19.18 0.29
C GLU A 135 4.87 20.45 0.28
N LYS A 136 5.45 21.62 -0.02
CA LYS A 136 4.76 22.91 -0.05
C LYS A 136 4.24 23.29 -1.44
N ASP A 137 4.57 22.53 -2.48
CA ASP A 137 4.15 22.85 -3.84
C ASP A 137 2.77 22.33 -4.17
N GLY A 138 1.76 23.16 -3.94
CA GLY A 138 0.36 22.80 -4.19
C GLY A 138 0.04 22.56 -5.67
N VAL A 139 0.76 23.19 -6.61
CA VAL A 139 0.48 23.08 -8.05
C VAL A 139 0.93 21.72 -8.60
N GLU A 140 2.14 21.28 -8.24
CA GLU A 140 2.65 19.98 -8.65
C GLU A 140 1.82 18.83 -8.06
N TRP A 141 1.39 18.95 -6.80
CA TRP A 141 0.44 18.01 -6.18
C TRP A 141 -0.88 17.93 -6.94
N ILE A 142 -1.42 19.06 -7.38
CA ILE A 142 -2.66 19.09 -8.17
C ILE A 142 -2.48 18.32 -9.48
N SER A 143 -1.37 18.54 -10.20
CA SER A 143 -1.07 17.85 -11.45
C SER A 143 -0.96 16.33 -11.25
N PHE A 144 -0.17 15.90 -10.25
CA PHE A 144 -0.02 14.50 -9.91
C PHE A 144 -1.35 13.84 -9.51
N MET A 145 -2.11 14.44 -8.61
CA MET A 145 -3.41 13.91 -8.17
C MET A 145 -4.44 13.87 -9.31
N SER A 146 -4.41 14.84 -10.22
CA SER A 146 -5.26 14.84 -11.41
C SER A 146 -4.96 13.67 -12.34
N TRP A 147 -3.68 13.27 -12.46
CA TRP A 147 -3.30 12.08 -13.18
C TRP A 147 -3.84 10.80 -12.51
N LEU A 148 -3.73 10.67 -11.18
CA LEU A 148 -4.32 9.52 -10.46
C LEU A 148 -5.83 9.43 -10.66
N VAL A 149 -6.54 10.58 -10.63
CA VAL A 149 -7.99 10.64 -10.91
C VAL A 149 -8.30 10.17 -12.33
N LYS A 150 -7.49 10.55 -13.32
CA LYS A 150 -7.64 10.06 -14.71
C LYS A 150 -7.42 8.54 -14.81
N LEU A 151 -6.41 7.99 -14.10
CA LEU A 151 -6.20 6.54 -14.05
C LEU A 151 -7.41 5.83 -13.43
N ARG A 152 -7.94 6.34 -12.31
CA ARG A 152 -9.16 5.81 -11.69
C ARG A 152 -10.35 5.84 -12.65
N ALA A 153 -10.59 6.96 -13.34
CA ALA A 153 -11.67 7.09 -14.32
C ALA A 153 -11.54 6.12 -15.51
N ARG A 154 -10.33 5.67 -15.80
CA ARG A 154 -10.02 4.63 -16.80
C ARG A 154 -10.09 3.22 -16.20
N GLY A 155 -10.51 3.06 -14.95
CA GLY A 155 -10.73 1.77 -14.31
C GLY A 155 -9.53 1.16 -13.59
N TYR A 156 -8.47 1.93 -13.31
CA TYR A 156 -7.34 1.47 -12.52
C TYR A 156 -7.56 1.68 -11.03
N THR A 157 -7.01 0.80 -10.21
CA THR A 157 -6.84 1.02 -8.77
C THR A 157 -5.40 1.43 -8.51
N VAL A 158 -5.21 2.53 -7.79
CA VAL A 158 -3.89 3.06 -7.45
C VAL A 158 -3.71 3.07 -5.94
N ILE A 159 -2.62 2.46 -5.49
CA ILE A 159 -2.19 2.47 -4.09
C ILE A 159 -0.87 3.24 -4.03
N PHE A 160 -0.81 4.33 -3.32
CA PHE A 160 0.42 5.08 -3.17
C PHE A 160 0.82 5.25 -1.71
N LEU A 161 2.13 5.15 -1.47
CA LEU A 161 2.73 5.26 -0.15
C LEU A 161 3.28 6.66 0.06
N HIS A 162 3.08 7.20 1.25
CA HIS A 162 3.56 8.52 1.59
C HIS A 162 4.06 8.59 3.04
N HIS A 163 5.04 9.45 3.30
CA HIS A 163 5.47 9.72 4.66
C HIS A 163 4.52 10.70 5.36
N SER A 164 4.32 10.53 6.65
CA SER A 164 3.65 11.55 7.46
C SER A 164 4.61 12.70 7.76
N THR A 165 4.05 13.84 8.15
CA THR A 165 4.84 14.93 8.76
C THR A 165 5.55 14.42 10.02
N LYS A 166 6.61 15.13 10.46
CA LYS A 166 7.39 14.77 11.67
C LYS A 166 6.55 14.55 12.91
N GLU A 167 5.40 15.19 13.02
CA GLU A 167 4.47 15.07 14.15
C GLU A 167 3.52 13.86 14.03
N GLY A 168 3.50 13.16 12.87
CA GLY A 168 2.69 11.96 12.67
C GLY A 168 1.16 12.17 12.75
N SER A 169 0.72 13.43 12.87
CA SER A 169 -0.69 13.78 13.09
C SER A 169 -1.49 13.87 11.79
N THR A 170 -0.83 14.25 10.68
CA THR A 170 -1.47 14.41 9.37
C THR A 170 -0.58 13.85 8.26
N SER A 171 -1.20 13.39 7.18
CA SER A 171 -0.47 13.15 5.93
C SER A 171 -0.03 14.50 5.36
N SER A 172 1.23 14.63 4.92
CA SER A 172 1.64 15.85 4.24
C SER A 172 0.91 16.02 2.90
N GLY A 173 0.47 17.23 2.58
CA GLY A 173 -0.21 17.53 1.32
C GLY A 173 -1.39 18.49 1.45
N SER A 174 -1.87 18.98 0.31
CA SER A 174 -2.93 19.99 0.22
C SER A 174 -4.34 19.38 0.37
N ASN A 175 -5.36 20.22 0.60
CA ASN A 175 -6.79 19.86 0.60
C ASN A 175 -7.24 19.10 -0.68
N MET A 176 -6.53 19.26 -1.80
CA MET A 176 -6.81 18.53 -3.04
C MET A 176 -6.51 17.04 -2.94
N LYS A 177 -5.46 16.67 -2.21
CA LYS A 177 -5.10 15.28 -1.94
C LYS A 177 -6.22 14.57 -1.18
N GLU A 178 -6.74 15.20 -0.12
CA GLU A 178 -7.84 14.66 0.66
C GLU A 178 -9.10 14.43 -0.16
N ARG A 179 -9.39 15.30 -1.15
CA ARG A 179 -10.56 15.16 -2.00
C ARG A 179 -10.47 14.03 -3.01
N ALA A 180 -9.29 13.75 -3.56
CA ALA A 180 -9.10 12.75 -4.60
C ALA A 180 -8.95 11.32 -4.06
N VAL A 181 -8.40 11.15 -2.85
CA VAL A 181 -8.23 9.85 -2.19
C VAL A 181 -9.57 9.28 -1.74
N ASP A 182 -9.82 8.02 -2.01
CA ASP A 182 -11.04 7.31 -1.63
C ASP A 182 -10.86 6.58 -0.28
N ILE A 183 -9.70 5.97 -0.08
CA ILE A 183 -9.35 5.25 1.16
C ILE A 183 -8.00 5.77 1.67
N GLU A 184 -7.96 6.10 2.95
CA GLU A 184 -6.75 6.54 3.64
C GLU A 184 -6.43 5.61 4.79
N ILE A 185 -5.31 4.90 4.68
CA ILE A 185 -4.81 3.93 5.68
C ILE A 185 -3.61 4.54 6.38
N LYS A 186 -3.68 4.62 7.70
CA LYS A 186 -2.57 5.00 8.58
C LYS A 186 -1.96 3.76 9.21
N LEU A 187 -0.64 3.63 9.10
CA LEU A 187 0.15 2.67 9.87
C LEU A 187 0.90 3.42 10.95
N GLU A 188 0.74 3.00 12.19
CA GLU A 188 1.38 3.62 13.36
C GLU A 188 1.83 2.56 14.36
N ARG A 189 2.68 2.95 15.31
CA ARG A 189 3.03 2.06 16.41
C ARG A 189 1.81 1.86 17.28
N PRO A 190 1.55 0.62 17.75
CA PRO A 190 0.49 0.38 18.72
C PRO A 190 0.72 1.19 20.01
N ASP A 191 -0.35 1.58 20.68
CA ASP A 191 -0.26 2.11 22.06
C ASP A 191 0.21 1.01 23.00
N LYS A 192 0.77 1.36 24.17
CA LYS A 192 1.34 0.37 25.10
C LYS A 192 0.37 -0.77 25.46
N GLU A 193 -0.90 -0.45 25.60
CA GLU A 193 -1.96 -1.40 25.92
C GLU A 193 -2.44 -2.24 24.73
N GLU A 194 -2.04 -1.87 23.52
CA GLU A 194 -2.39 -2.55 22.26
C GLU A 194 -1.30 -3.50 21.79
N TYR A 195 -0.09 -3.47 22.40
CA TYR A 195 0.98 -4.38 22.07
C TYR A 195 0.62 -5.82 22.38
N ILE A 196 0.92 -6.71 21.46
CA ILE A 196 0.80 -8.16 21.67
C ILE A 196 2.04 -8.63 22.41
N GLU A 197 1.85 -9.03 23.67
CA GLU A 197 2.95 -9.50 24.54
C GLU A 197 3.57 -10.80 24.01
N GLY A 198 4.89 -10.93 24.21
CA GLY A 198 5.64 -12.13 23.82
C GLY A 198 5.82 -12.30 22.30
N TYR A 199 5.37 -11.35 21.48
CA TYR A 199 5.50 -11.43 20.04
C TYR A 199 6.90 -10.97 19.59
N ASN A 200 7.56 -11.81 18.77
CA ASN A 200 8.89 -11.52 18.22
C ASN A 200 8.75 -11.10 16.75
N GLY A 201 8.59 -9.81 16.49
CA GLY A 201 8.45 -9.31 15.14
C GLY A 201 7.97 -7.86 15.10
N ALA A 202 7.58 -7.40 13.92
CA ALA A 202 7.03 -6.07 13.74
C ALA A 202 5.54 -6.06 14.09
N GLN A 203 5.10 -4.99 14.75
CA GLN A 203 3.71 -4.76 15.09
C GLN A 203 3.31 -3.35 14.66
N PHE A 204 2.16 -3.25 14.00
CA PHE A 204 1.59 -1.95 13.63
C PHE A 204 0.10 -1.90 13.91
N LYS A 205 -0.35 -0.74 14.30
CA LYS A 205 -1.77 -0.40 14.30
C LYS A 205 -2.15 0.07 12.92
N VAL A 206 -3.12 -0.60 12.33
CA VAL A 206 -3.73 -0.23 11.05
C VAL A 206 -5.03 0.50 11.33
N SER A 207 -5.13 1.75 10.92
CA SER A 207 -6.33 2.56 11.11
C SER A 207 -6.75 3.26 9.80
N PHE A 208 -8.06 3.46 9.63
CA PHE A 208 -8.63 4.11 8.47
C PHE A 208 -9.01 5.53 8.84
N LYS A 209 -8.43 6.51 8.17
CA LYS A 209 -8.76 7.94 8.35
C LYS A 209 -9.87 8.38 7.41
N LYS A 210 -10.01 7.67 6.30
CA LYS A 210 -11.04 7.88 5.30
C LYS A 210 -11.44 6.57 4.64
N TRP A 211 -12.75 6.41 4.40
CA TRP A 211 -13.33 5.31 3.65
C TRP A 211 -14.61 5.81 2.97
N ARG A 212 -14.53 6.18 1.69
CA ARG A 212 -15.56 6.98 1.03
C ARG A 212 -16.91 6.27 0.81
N GLU A 213 -16.91 4.98 0.57
CA GLU A 213 -18.10 4.24 0.12
C GLU A 213 -18.69 3.28 1.16
N PHE A 214 -18.12 3.23 2.36
CA PHE A 214 -18.51 2.25 3.37
C PHE A 214 -18.78 2.91 4.71
N ASP A 215 -20.05 3.16 5.01
CA ASP A 215 -20.47 3.53 6.36
C ASP A 215 -20.47 2.30 7.26
N ASN A 216 -19.77 2.39 8.41
CA ASN A 216 -19.72 1.38 9.48
C ASN A 216 -19.26 -0.02 9.08
N SER A 217 -18.44 -0.16 8.07
CA SER A 217 -17.86 -1.44 7.71
C SER A 217 -16.92 -1.98 8.81
N ASP A 218 -17.12 -3.23 9.20
CA ASP A 218 -16.19 -3.93 10.11
C ASP A 218 -14.77 -3.99 9.53
N TYR A 219 -14.63 -3.93 8.21
CA TYR A 219 -13.35 -3.89 7.52
C TYR A 219 -12.54 -2.62 7.76
N ALA A 220 -13.19 -1.50 8.12
CA ALA A 220 -12.55 -0.23 8.44
C ALA A 220 -12.24 -0.03 9.94
N LYS A 221 -12.61 -0.99 10.79
CA LYS A 221 -12.23 -0.93 12.22
C LYS A 221 -10.71 -1.02 12.38
N PRO A 222 -10.09 -0.24 13.27
CA PRO A 222 -8.68 -0.38 13.56
C PRO A 222 -8.33 -1.77 14.11
N PHE A 223 -7.14 -2.25 13.79
CA PHE A 223 -6.63 -3.53 14.28
C PHE A 223 -5.10 -3.50 14.39
N ILE A 224 -4.52 -4.45 15.11
CA ILE A 224 -3.08 -4.64 15.18
C ILE A 224 -2.68 -5.69 14.13
N ALA A 225 -1.79 -5.33 13.23
CA ALA A 225 -1.13 -6.25 12.32
C ALA A 225 0.23 -6.64 12.88
N THR A 226 0.56 -7.91 12.81
CA THR A 226 1.85 -8.44 13.22
C THR A 226 2.53 -9.16 12.06
N LEU A 227 3.84 -8.96 11.91
CA LEU A 227 4.69 -9.66 10.95
C LEU A 227 5.76 -10.41 11.72
N ASP A 228 5.72 -11.75 11.69
CA ASP A 228 6.71 -12.59 12.34
C ASP A 228 8.09 -12.44 11.65
N ARG A 229 9.14 -12.34 12.47
CA ARG A 229 10.51 -12.08 11.99
C ARG A 229 11.11 -13.24 11.20
N ASN A 230 10.71 -14.47 11.53
CA ASN A 230 11.34 -15.67 11.00
C ASN A 230 10.52 -16.31 9.87
N SER A 231 9.20 -16.40 10.06
CA SER A 231 8.30 -17.00 9.08
C SER A 231 7.79 -16.02 8.03
N HIS A 232 7.95 -14.73 8.26
CA HIS A 232 7.34 -13.63 7.48
C HIS A 232 5.81 -13.75 7.34
N GLU A 233 5.17 -14.48 8.26
CA GLU A 233 3.72 -14.59 8.32
C GLU A 233 3.09 -13.33 8.92
N TRP A 234 1.97 -12.93 8.33
CA TRP A 234 1.15 -11.85 8.81
C TRP A 234 -0.06 -12.36 9.58
N LYS A 235 -0.35 -11.72 10.73
CA LYS A 235 -1.56 -11.97 11.52
C LYS A 235 -2.20 -10.65 11.91
N TYR A 236 -3.50 -10.66 12.18
CA TYR A 236 -4.19 -9.50 12.72
C TYR A 236 -4.86 -9.83 14.05
N HIS A 237 -4.99 -8.82 14.90
CA HIS A 237 -5.59 -8.92 16.22
C HIS A 237 -6.57 -7.77 16.40
N GLU A 238 -7.77 -8.07 16.84
CA GLU A 238 -8.78 -7.06 17.14
C GLU A 238 -8.35 -6.23 18.35
N ILE A 239 -8.55 -4.92 18.28
CA ILE A 239 -8.30 -4.03 19.42
C ILE A 239 -9.47 -4.17 20.40
N MET A 240 -9.22 -4.81 21.53
CA MET A 240 -10.23 -4.94 22.59
C MET A 240 -10.47 -3.57 23.24
N LYS A 241 -11.71 -3.06 23.14
CA LYS A 241 -12.11 -1.89 23.94
C LYS A 241 -12.11 -2.29 25.41
N LYS A 242 -11.19 -1.76 26.22
CA LYS A 242 -11.29 -1.87 27.67
C LYS A 242 -12.62 -1.25 28.12
N THR A 243 -13.50 -2.06 28.67
CA THR A 243 -14.76 -1.58 29.26
C THR A 243 -14.40 -0.66 30.44
N LYS A 244 -15.08 0.49 30.56
CA LYS A 244 -14.87 1.51 31.63
C LYS A 244 -14.87 0.97 33.09
N ARG A 245 -15.16 -0.29 33.30
CA ARG A 245 -15.13 -0.96 34.63
C ARG A 245 -13.73 -1.37 35.09
N GLN A 246 -12.75 -1.53 34.18
CA GLN A 246 -11.38 -1.95 34.55
C GLN A 246 -10.45 -0.78 34.95
N ILE A 247 -10.89 0.48 34.74
CA ILE A 247 -10.10 1.67 35.06
C ILE A 247 -10.30 2.14 36.52
N LYS A 248 -11.24 1.55 37.26
CA LYS A 248 -11.53 1.94 38.67
C LYS A 248 -10.87 1.07 39.75
N THR A 249 -10.03 0.12 39.37
CA THR A 249 -9.37 -0.81 40.33
C THR A 249 -7.85 -0.96 40.05
N ALA A 250 -7.17 0.11 39.64
CA ALA A 250 -5.71 0.18 39.64
C ALA A 250 -5.24 1.49 40.26
#